data_39471bd974700453077e6351df9f345b
#
_entry.id   39471bd974700453077e6351df9f345b
#
_cell.length_a   1.000
_cell.length_b   1.000
_cell.length_c   1.000
_cell.angle_alpha   90.00
_cell.angle_beta   90.00
_cell.angle_gamma   90.00
#
_symmetry.space_group_name_H-M   'P 1'
#
loop_
_entity.id
_entity.type
_entity.pdbx_description
1 polymer ?
#
loop_
_entity_poly.entity_id
_entity_poly.type
_entity_poly.pdbx_seq_one_letter_code
_entity_poly.pdbx_strand_id
1 'polypeptide(L)'
;MYRLIDYFDVWGNETDGYEVNDKIDTNIMLEIPYDVTDEELISKLVNVGFLGNNATVENVRIEWSDETFCELFEMETDLPLCCLVLE
;
A
#
# COMPACT_ATOMS: atom_id res chain seq x y z
N MET A 1 -4.07 -13.33 -8.38
CA MET A 1 -4.67 -12.19 -7.65
C MET A 1 -3.73 -11.72 -6.54
N TYR A 2 -3.85 -10.49 -6.16
CA TYR A 2 -3.02 -9.92 -5.09
C TYR A 2 -3.88 -9.69 -3.86
N ARG A 3 -3.36 -10.10 -2.72
CA ARG A 3 -3.97 -9.83 -1.42
C ARG A 3 -3.47 -8.49 -0.91
N LEU A 4 -4.40 -7.63 -0.51
CA LEU A 4 -4.07 -6.36 0.12
C LEU A 4 -3.87 -6.56 1.61
N ILE A 5 -2.72 -6.12 2.09
CA ILE A 5 -2.38 -6.18 3.52
C ILE A 5 -2.08 -4.76 3.99
N ASP A 6 -2.87 -4.30 4.94
CA ASP A 6 -2.69 -2.99 5.54
C ASP A 6 -1.57 -3.03 6.57
N TYR A 7 -0.74 -2.02 6.58
CA TYR A 7 0.23 -1.85 7.65
C TYR A 7 -0.41 -1.04 8.77
N PHE A 8 -0.51 -1.67 9.91
CA PHE A 8 -0.96 -0.98 11.10
C PHE A 8 0.21 -0.21 11.71
N ASP A 9 0.22 1.09 11.52
CA ASP A 9 1.24 1.94 12.10
C ASP A 9 0.92 2.17 13.56
N VAL A 10 1.66 1.50 14.42
CA VAL A 10 1.68 1.91 15.80
C VAL A 10 2.71 3.02 15.91
N TRP A 11 2.23 4.21 16.01
CA TRP A 11 3.08 5.30 16.42
C TRP A 11 3.60 4.95 17.81
N GLY A 12 4.82 4.53 17.85
CA GLY A 12 5.50 4.39 19.10
C GLY A 12 5.48 5.73 19.86
N ASN A 13 6.02 5.77 21.02
CA ASN A 13 6.11 7.05 21.67
C ASN A 13 7.05 7.97 20.87
N GLU A 14 6.94 9.24 21.09
CA GLU A 14 7.61 10.28 20.29
C GLU A 14 9.13 10.12 20.19
N THR A 15 9.74 9.38 21.09
CA THR A 15 11.18 9.19 21.11
C THR A 15 11.68 8.12 20.17
N ASP A 16 10.80 7.21 19.78
CA ASP A 16 11.19 6.04 19.00
C ASP A 16 10.79 6.13 17.53
N GLY A 17 10.07 7.18 17.17
CA GLY A 17 9.51 7.27 15.85
C GLY A 17 8.34 6.30 15.68
N TYR A 18 8.08 5.90 14.46
CA TYR A 18 7.02 4.94 14.22
C TYR A 18 7.61 3.54 14.01
N GLU A 19 6.84 2.54 14.40
CA GLU A 19 7.14 1.16 14.09
C GLU A 19 5.96 0.55 13.35
N VAL A 20 6.23 -0.12 12.27
CA VAL A 20 5.22 -0.93 11.58
C VAL A 20 5.25 -2.30 12.25
N ASN A 21 4.33 -2.51 13.15
CA ASN A 21 4.34 -3.71 13.96
C ASN A 21 3.53 -4.85 13.37
N ASP A 22 2.38 -4.55 12.84
CA ASP A 22 1.45 -5.59 12.41
C ASP A 22 0.98 -5.35 10.98
N LYS A 23 0.79 -6.46 10.29
CA LYS A 23 0.16 -6.51 8.99
C LYS A 23 -1.24 -7.05 9.16
N ILE A 24 -2.22 -6.30 8.72
CA ILE A 24 -3.61 -6.68 8.84
C ILE A 24 -4.13 -7.13 7.49
N ASP A 25 -4.56 -8.39 7.42
CA ASP A 25 -5.21 -8.92 6.23
C ASP A 25 -6.58 -8.25 6.08
N THR A 26 -6.77 -7.51 5.02
CA THR A 26 -8.01 -6.79 4.77
C THR A 26 -9.09 -7.67 4.15
N ASN A 27 -8.73 -8.89 3.74
CA ASN A 27 -9.57 -9.77 2.93
C ASN A 27 -9.92 -9.19 1.55
N ILE A 28 -9.20 -8.18 1.13
CA ILE A 28 -9.38 -7.58 -0.19
C ILE A 28 -8.43 -8.26 -1.16
N MET A 29 -8.99 -8.81 -2.22
CA MET A 29 -8.22 -9.41 -3.30
C MET A 29 -8.36 -8.55 -4.54
N LEU A 30 -7.22 -8.24 -5.17
CA LEU A 30 -7.18 -7.38 -6.35
C LEU A 30 -6.63 -8.14 -7.54
N GLU A 31 -7.32 -8.03 -8.66
CA GLU A 31 -6.82 -8.51 -9.94
C GLU A 31 -6.00 -7.38 -10.57
N ILE A 32 -4.68 -7.59 -10.64
CA ILE A 32 -3.76 -6.59 -11.12
C ILE A 32 -3.07 -7.13 -12.37
N PRO A 33 -3.23 -6.46 -13.52
CA PRO A 33 -2.58 -6.90 -14.74
C PRO A 33 -1.06 -6.75 -14.67
N TYR A 34 -0.37 -7.55 -15.43
CA TYR A 34 1.09 -7.58 -15.50
C TYR A 34 1.71 -6.21 -15.80
N ASP A 35 1.05 -5.44 -16.65
CA ASP A 35 1.55 -4.15 -17.14
C ASP A 35 0.86 -2.97 -16.46
N VAL A 36 0.34 -3.17 -15.24
CA VAL A 36 -0.34 -2.11 -14.51
C VAL A 36 0.58 -0.91 -14.31
N THR A 37 0.05 0.28 -14.56
CA THR A 37 0.75 1.52 -14.23
C THR A 37 0.52 1.89 -12.77
N ASP A 38 1.37 2.73 -12.23
CA ASP A 38 1.20 3.23 -10.85
C ASP A 38 -0.14 3.93 -10.68
N GLU A 39 -0.53 4.72 -11.69
CA GLU A 39 -1.82 5.42 -11.67
C GLU A 39 -3.00 4.46 -11.62
N GLU A 40 -2.95 3.39 -12.41
CA GLU A 40 -3.99 2.38 -12.41
C GLU A 40 -4.06 1.61 -11.10
N LEU A 41 -2.90 1.31 -10.50
CA LEU A 41 -2.85 0.63 -9.23
C LEU A 41 -3.46 1.48 -8.12
N ILE A 42 -3.11 2.75 -8.07
CA ILE A 42 -3.69 3.69 -7.12
C ILE A 42 -5.20 3.79 -7.32
N SER A 43 -5.66 3.88 -8.56
CA SER A 43 -7.10 3.89 -8.86
C SER A 43 -7.82 2.66 -8.35
N LYS A 44 -7.21 1.49 -8.47
CA LYS A 44 -7.81 0.26 -7.94
C LYS A 44 -7.96 0.33 -6.43
N LEU A 45 -6.97 0.85 -5.73
CA LEU A 45 -7.02 0.98 -4.27
C LEU A 45 -8.01 2.05 -3.81
N VAL A 46 -8.18 3.11 -4.58
CA VAL A 46 -9.23 4.11 -4.32
C VAL A 46 -10.61 3.48 -4.52
N ASN A 47 -10.79 2.71 -5.59
CA ASN A 47 -12.07 2.09 -5.92
C ASN A 47 -12.53 1.09 -4.87
N VAL A 48 -11.62 0.38 -4.23
CA VAL A 48 -11.99 -0.54 -3.15
C VAL A 48 -12.13 0.16 -1.80
N GLY A 49 -11.91 1.47 -1.77
CA GLY A 49 -12.08 2.27 -0.56
C GLY A 49 -10.90 2.28 0.39
N PHE A 50 -9.77 1.72 -0.01
CA PHE A 50 -8.58 1.70 0.85
C PHE A 50 -7.88 3.05 0.88
N LEU A 51 -7.66 3.66 -0.29
CA LEU A 51 -7.07 4.98 -0.39
C LEU A 51 -8.16 6.04 -0.60
N GLY A 52 -7.91 7.25 -0.10
CA GLY A 52 -8.80 8.37 -0.33
C GLY A 52 -8.80 8.84 -1.77
N ASN A 53 -9.85 9.56 -2.16
CA ASN A 53 -10.02 10.01 -3.56
C ASN A 53 -8.93 10.96 -4.04
N ASN A 54 -8.17 11.54 -3.15
CA ASN A 54 -7.07 12.44 -3.48
C ASN A 54 -5.72 11.72 -3.64
N ALA A 55 -5.69 10.40 -3.55
CA ALA A 55 -4.48 9.64 -3.74
C ALA A 55 -4.05 9.67 -5.21
N THR A 56 -2.79 10.04 -5.44
CA THR A 56 -2.21 10.13 -6.78
C THR A 56 -0.76 9.66 -6.75
N VAL A 57 -0.15 9.56 -7.93
CA VAL A 57 1.28 9.22 -8.04
C VAL A 57 2.19 10.30 -7.45
N GLU A 58 1.66 11.49 -7.17
CA GLU A 58 2.43 12.57 -6.55
C GLU A 58 2.51 12.42 -5.04
N ASN A 59 1.57 11.72 -4.42
CA ASN A 59 1.55 11.56 -2.96
C ASN A 59 1.64 10.12 -2.47
N VAL A 60 1.66 9.15 -3.38
CA VAL A 60 1.84 7.73 -3.05
C VAL A 60 2.98 7.15 -3.88
N ARG A 61 3.96 6.60 -3.21
CA ARG A 61 5.08 5.93 -3.87
C ARG A 61 4.83 4.42 -3.88
N ILE A 62 5.12 3.79 -5.01
CA ILE A 62 4.95 2.35 -5.18
C ILE A 62 6.31 1.73 -5.45
N GLU A 63 6.65 0.70 -4.70
CA GLU A 63 7.89 -0.05 -4.89
C GLU A 63 7.58 -1.53 -5.09
N TRP A 64 7.98 -2.06 -6.22
CA TRP A 64 7.90 -3.48 -6.53
C TRP A 64 9.23 -4.13 -6.18
N SER A 65 9.19 -5.13 -5.29
CA SER A 65 10.39 -5.95 -5.02
C SER A 65 10.60 -6.95 -6.15
N ASP A 66 9.51 -7.54 -6.62
CA ASP A 66 9.42 -8.37 -7.79
C ASP A 66 7.93 -8.43 -8.21
N GLU A 67 7.59 -9.30 -9.13
CA GLU A 67 6.21 -9.41 -9.61
C GLU A 67 5.24 -10.01 -8.60
N THR A 68 5.73 -10.49 -7.45
CA THR A 68 4.90 -11.12 -6.42
C THR A 68 4.62 -10.22 -5.22
N PHE A 69 5.32 -9.11 -5.10
CA PHE A 69 5.23 -8.27 -3.90
C PHE A 69 5.50 -6.82 -4.23
N CYS A 70 4.60 -5.94 -3.79
CA CYS A 70 4.88 -4.52 -3.82
C CYS A 70 4.43 -3.84 -2.55
N GLU A 71 5.05 -2.72 -2.25
CA GLU A 71 4.73 -1.90 -1.11
C GLU A 71 4.35 -0.49 -1.56
N LEU A 72 3.42 0.12 -0.84
CA LEU A 72 3.00 1.48 -1.09
C LEU A 72 3.34 2.34 0.13
N PHE A 73 3.87 3.51 -0.14
CA PHE A 73 4.31 4.44 0.89
C PHE A 73 3.70 5.82 0.67
N GLU A 74 3.46 6.54 1.76
CA GLU A 74 3.14 7.95 1.66
C GLU A 74 4.39 8.72 1.24
N MET A 75 4.28 9.51 0.18
CA MET A 75 5.44 10.18 -0.44
C MET A 75 6.11 11.17 0.50
N GLU A 76 5.33 11.93 1.25
CA GLU A 76 5.84 13.01 2.09
C GLU A 76 6.58 12.49 3.33
N THR A 77 6.05 11.46 3.96
CA THR A 77 6.55 10.96 5.25
C THR A 77 7.31 9.65 5.15
N ASP A 78 7.27 9.01 3.98
CA ASP A 78 7.79 7.64 3.76
C ASP A 78 7.13 6.57 4.64
N LEU A 79 5.96 6.87 5.18
CA LEU A 79 5.23 5.89 5.98
C LEU A 79 4.66 4.79 5.08
N PRO A 80 4.90 3.52 5.41
CA PRO A 80 4.28 2.44 4.66
C PRO A 80 2.77 2.42 4.88
N LEU A 81 2.03 2.29 3.79
CA LEU A 81 0.57 2.25 3.80
C LEU A 81 0.04 0.84 3.75
N CYS A 82 0.56 0.06 2.81
CA CYS A 82 0.12 -1.31 2.62
C CYS A 82 1.11 -2.07 1.77
N CYS A 83 0.89 -3.36 1.66
CA CYS A 83 1.56 -4.17 0.65
C CYS A 83 0.56 -5.03 -0.10
N LEU A 84 0.96 -5.48 -1.28
CA LEU A 84 0.21 -6.39 -2.11
C LEU A 84 1.05 -7.64 -2.31
N VAL A 85 0.47 -8.78 -2.02
CA VAL A 85 1.16 -10.07 -2.09
C VAL A 85 0.43 -10.96 -3.09
N LEU A 86 1.15 -11.45 -4.08
CA LEU A 86 0.58 -12.36 -5.07
C LEU A 86 0.27 -13.71 -4.42
N GLU A 87 -0.93 -14.17 -4.65
CA GLU A 87 -1.38 -15.48 -4.21
C GLU A 87 -1.76 -16.41 -5.35
#